data_593e0d480fbecdc83ee09234e69ffe08
#
_entry.id   593e0d480fbecdc83ee09234e69ffe08
#
_cell.length_a   1.000
_cell.length_b   1.000
_cell.length_c   1.000
_cell.angle_alpha   90.00
_cell.angle_beta   90.00
_cell.angle_gamma   90.00
#
_symmetry.space_group_name_H-M   'P 1'
#
loop_
_entity.id
_entity.type
_entity.pdbx_description
1 polymer ?
#
loop_
_entity_poly.entity_id
_entity_poly.type
_entity_poly.pdbx_seq_one_letter_code
_entity_poly.pdbx_strand_id
1 'polypeptide(L)'
;MKVLNPGERSVLVQYVQLALNRAGYDIRKDGILGENTCRALQQFLRKKSGEEFNCKIDDVVWGKLFPYLKGYTMHEIKSGDTLWGIAANYDTSVSAIMTANPTVNPLALRTGSILAIPFSFSLVAEDVAYTSYLNDWILEGLTVRYPFLVQGNIGKSAMGKEIPYLRIGTGEREVFYSGAYHANEWITTPVLLKFAEEYAHAFAAGRMQIGRAHV
;
A
#
# COMPACT_ATOMS: atom_id res chain seq x y z
N MET A 1 -12.54 -1.05 11.19
CA MET A 1 -13.15 -1.47 9.89
C MET A 1 -14.46 -2.21 10.13
N LYS A 2 -15.32 -2.37 9.07
CA LYS A 2 -16.51 -3.21 9.17
C LYS A 2 -16.11 -4.67 9.44
N VAL A 3 -16.80 -5.33 10.34
CA VAL A 3 -16.70 -6.78 10.57
C VAL A 3 -17.32 -7.50 9.37
N LEU A 4 -16.63 -8.50 8.80
CA LEU A 4 -17.13 -9.33 7.72
C LEU A 4 -17.38 -10.76 8.23
N ASN A 5 -18.48 -11.35 7.79
CA ASN A 5 -18.88 -12.69 8.20
C ASN A 5 -18.82 -13.66 7.00
N PRO A 6 -18.67 -14.98 7.25
CA PRO A 6 -18.70 -15.99 6.19
C PRO A 6 -19.95 -15.84 5.30
N GLY A 7 -19.75 -15.96 3.99
CA GLY A 7 -20.80 -15.80 2.98
C GLY A 7 -21.06 -14.35 2.54
N GLU A 8 -20.48 -13.35 3.21
CA GLU A 8 -20.67 -11.94 2.84
C GLU A 8 -20.12 -11.65 1.45
N ARG A 9 -20.84 -10.76 0.72
CA ARG A 9 -20.44 -10.23 -0.59
C ARG A 9 -20.23 -8.73 -0.49
N SER A 10 -19.01 -8.26 -0.74
CA SER A 10 -18.71 -6.82 -0.74
C SER A 10 -17.36 -6.52 -1.37
N VAL A 11 -17.15 -5.25 -1.71
CA VAL A 11 -15.84 -4.74 -2.13
C VAL A 11 -14.78 -4.92 -1.04
N LEU A 12 -15.15 -4.87 0.23
CA LEU A 12 -14.22 -5.11 1.33
C LEU A 12 -13.70 -6.55 1.32
N VAL A 13 -14.50 -7.53 0.89
CA VAL A 13 -14.02 -8.91 0.67
C VAL A 13 -13.03 -8.97 -0.49
N GLN A 14 -13.22 -8.19 -1.58
CA GLN A 14 -12.20 -8.10 -2.63
C GLN A 14 -10.86 -7.58 -2.08
N TYR A 15 -10.89 -6.65 -1.13
CA TYR A 15 -9.67 -6.14 -0.50
C TYR A 15 -9.00 -7.19 0.40
N VAL A 16 -9.76 -8.01 1.10
CA VAL A 16 -9.23 -9.18 1.81
C VAL A 16 -8.54 -10.13 0.84
N GLN A 17 -9.19 -10.44 -0.28
CA GLN A 17 -8.65 -11.31 -1.32
C GLN A 17 -7.41 -10.70 -1.99
N LEU A 18 -7.40 -9.39 -2.24
CA LEU A 18 -6.23 -8.66 -2.72
C LEU A 18 -5.05 -8.77 -1.76
N ALA A 19 -5.29 -8.56 -0.45
CA ALA A 19 -4.26 -8.68 0.56
C ALA A 19 -3.69 -10.09 0.63
N LEU A 20 -4.55 -11.11 0.54
CA LEU A 20 -4.14 -12.51 0.53
C LEU A 20 -3.30 -12.84 -0.72
N ASN A 21 -3.69 -12.38 -1.92
CA ASN A 21 -2.90 -12.58 -3.12
C ASN A 21 -1.52 -11.94 -3.00
N ARG A 22 -1.44 -10.74 -2.44
CA ARG A 22 -0.17 -10.05 -2.15
C ARG A 22 0.66 -10.75 -1.07
N ALA A 23 0.02 -11.52 -0.20
CA ALA A 23 0.68 -12.39 0.77
C ALA A 23 1.08 -13.77 0.21
N GLY A 24 0.87 -14.01 -1.10
CA GLY A 24 1.28 -15.22 -1.80
C GLY A 24 0.21 -16.32 -1.88
N TYR A 25 -1.06 -15.99 -1.61
CA TYR A 25 -2.19 -16.92 -1.78
C TYR A 25 -2.89 -16.64 -3.11
N ASP A 26 -2.89 -17.62 -4.01
CA ASP A 26 -3.56 -17.48 -5.31
C ASP A 26 -5.07 -17.79 -5.16
N ILE A 27 -5.86 -16.74 -4.97
CA ILE A 27 -7.32 -16.82 -4.88
C ILE A 27 -7.99 -15.77 -5.77
N ARG A 28 -9.19 -16.12 -6.28
CA ARG A 28 -9.97 -15.21 -7.10
C ARG A 28 -10.50 -14.03 -6.27
N LYS A 29 -10.43 -12.82 -6.79
CA LYS A 29 -10.96 -11.59 -6.19
C LYS A 29 -12.43 -11.36 -6.58
N ASP A 30 -13.32 -12.29 -6.24
CA ASP A 30 -14.74 -12.28 -6.59
C ASP A 30 -15.63 -11.52 -5.60
N GLY A 31 -15.05 -11.03 -4.51
CA GLY A 31 -15.75 -10.30 -3.47
C GLY A 31 -16.65 -11.16 -2.58
N ILE A 32 -16.48 -12.51 -2.60
CA ILE A 32 -17.26 -13.44 -1.79
C ILE A 32 -16.38 -14.03 -0.68
N LEU A 33 -16.79 -13.87 0.57
CA LEU A 33 -16.13 -14.51 1.71
C LEU A 33 -16.56 -15.99 1.79
N GLY A 34 -16.17 -16.75 0.75
CA GLY A 34 -16.47 -18.16 0.58
C GLY A 34 -15.38 -19.08 1.10
N GLU A 35 -15.54 -20.38 0.89
CA GLU A 35 -14.66 -21.44 1.41
C GLU A 35 -13.18 -21.22 1.01
N ASN A 36 -12.91 -20.87 -0.25
CA ASN A 36 -11.52 -20.66 -0.72
C ASN A 36 -10.85 -19.47 0.00
N THR A 37 -11.58 -18.36 0.17
CA THR A 37 -11.08 -17.19 0.92
C THR A 37 -10.87 -17.54 2.39
N CYS A 38 -11.79 -18.28 3.00
CA CYS A 38 -11.66 -18.72 4.39
C CYS A 38 -10.46 -19.65 4.60
N ARG A 39 -10.21 -20.57 3.67
CA ARG A 39 -9.05 -21.48 3.71
C ARG A 39 -7.74 -20.70 3.59
N ALA A 40 -7.66 -19.76 2.66
CA ALA A 40 -6.49 -18.90 2.50
C ALA A 40 -6.26 -18.02 3.75
N LEU A 41 -7.31 -17.43 4.31
CA LEU A 41 -7.23 -16.68 5.57
C LEU A 41 -6.74 -17.55 6.73
N GLN A 42 -7.26 -18.76 6.88
CA GLN A 42 -6.84 -19.68 7.94
C GLN A 42 -5.34 -20.00 7.81
N GLN A 43 -4.86 -20.25 6.59
CA GLN A 43 -3.44 -20.52 6.34
C GLN A 43 -2.58 -19.28 6.62
N PHE A 44 -3.02 -18.12 6.17
CA PHE A 44 -2.37 -16.83 6.43
C PHE A 44 -2.22 -16.55 7.93
N LEU A 45 -3.29 -16.71 8.69
CA LEU A 45 -3.30 -16.47 10.13
C LEU A 45 -2.48 -17.49 10.91
N ARG A 46 -2.49 -18.77 10.55
CA ARG A 46 -1.65 -19.82 11.17
C ARG A 46 -0.16 -19.54 10.99
N LYS A 47 0.25 -19.10 9.79
CA LYS A 47 1.65 -18.71 9.55
C LYS A 47 2.09 -17.52 10.39
N LYS A 48 1.18 -16.62 10.72
CA LYS A 48 1.48 -15.35 11.42
C LYS A 48 1.27 -15.43 12.94
N SER A 49 0.29 -16.20 13.43
CA SER A 49 -0.11 -16.19 14.84
C SER A 49 -0.33 -17.56 15.49
N GLY A 50 -0.48 -18.63 14.72
CA GLY A 50 -0.79 -19.97 15.25
C GLY A 50 -2.20 -20.14 15.83
N GLU A 51 -3.09 -19.14 15.68
CA GLU A 51 -4.44 -19.15 16.22
C GLU A 51 -5.44 -19.84 15.27
N GLU A 52 -6.48 -20.50 15.85
CA GLU A 52 -7.62 -20.97 15.08
C GLU A 52 -8.46 -19.78 14.58
N PHE A 53 -8.97 -19.91 13.35
CA PHE A 53 -9.76 -18.86 12.71
C PHE A 53 -11.13 -19.39 12.24
N ASN A 54 -12.19 -18.69 12.60
CA ASN A 54 -13.57 -19.03 12.28
C ASN A 54 -14.13 -18.29 11.04
N CYS A 55 -13.24 -17.80 10.16
CA CYS A 55 -13.57 -17.02 8.97
C CYS A 55 -14.35 -15.72 9.23
N LYS A 56 -14.23 -15.15 10.42
CA LYS A 56 -14.73 -13.80 10.74
C LYS A 56 -13.58 -12.82 10.63
N ILE A 57 -13.78 -11.72 9.91
CA ILE A 57 -12.80 -10.66 9.74
C ILE A 57 -13.17 -9.51 10.65
N ASP A 58 -12.52 -9.42 11.76
CA ASP A 58 -12.60 -8.35 12.75
C ASP A 58 -11.39 -7.39 12.65
N ASP A 59 -11.27 -6.47 13.56
CA ASP A 59 -10.18 -5.48 13.57
C ASP A 59 -8.80 -6.12 13.76
N VAL A 60 -8.71 -7.27 14.44
CA VAL A 60 -7.45 -8.00 14.60
C VAL A 60 -7.00 -8.61 13.27
N VAL A 61 -7.94 -9.23 12.54
CA VAL A 61 -7.66 -9.79 11.20
C VAL A 61 -7.34 -8.68 10.20
N TRP A 62 -8.11 -7.57 10.21
CA TRP A 62 -7.81 -6.39 9.40
C TRP A 62 -6.41 -5.85 9.67
N GLY A 63 -6.01 -5.77 10.94
CA GLY A 63 -4.66 -5.31 11.33
C GLY A 63 -3.54 -6.15 10.69
N LYS A 64 -3.74 -7.46 10.52
CA LYS A 64 -2.79 -8.36 9.86
C LYS A 64 -2.80 -8.23 8.33
N LEU A 65 -3.92 -7.81 7.74
CA LEU A 65 -4.08 -7.63 6.28
C LEU A 65 -3.62 -6.24 5.79
N PHE A 66 -3.72 -5.21 6.64
CA PHE A 66 -3.37 -3.83 6.24
C PHE A 66 -1.97 -3.65 5.67
N PRO A 67 -0.90 -4.29 6.17
CA PRO A 67 0.41 -4.18 5.54
C PRO A 67 0.39 -4.51 4.05
N TYR A 68 -0.37 -5.52 3.65
CA TYR A 68 -0.51 -5.94 2.25
C TYR A 68 -1.41 -5.01 1.43
N LEU A 69 -2.34 -4.29 2.05
CA LEU A 69 -3.15 -3.27 1.38
C LEU A 69 -2.40 -1.96 1.21
N LYS A 70 -1.66 -1.55 2.23
CA LYS A 70 -0.83 -0.34 2.24
C LYS A 70 0.53 -0.53 1.59
N GLY A 71 0.97 -1.78 1.38
CA GLY A 71 2.19 -2.15 0.67
C GLY A 71 3.47 -1.92 1.45
N TYR A 72 3.40 -1.78 2.77
CA TYR A 72 4.57 -1.69 3.65
C TYR A 72 4.24 -2.26 5.02
N THR A 73 5.30 -2.56 5.78
CA THR A 73 5.22 -2.90 7.20
C THR A 73 6.28 -2.14 7.98
N MET A 74 6.17 -2.13 9.30
CA MET A 74 7.18 -1.56 10.19
C MET A 74 8.04 -2.67 10.78
N HIS A 75 9.36 -2.44 10.85
CA HIS A 75 10.32 -3.34 11.45
C HIS A 75 11.12 -2.60 12.52
N GLU A 76 11.09 -3.11 13.74
CA GLU A 76 11.98 -2.64 14.81
C GLU A 76 13.35 -3.30 14.68
N ILE A 77 14.40 -2.51 14.52
CA ILE A 77 15.78 -2.97 14.36
C ILE A 77 16.24 -3.70 15.64
N LYS A 78 16.67 -4.92 15.48
CA LYS A 78 17.25 -5.76 16.53
C LYS A 78 18.75 -5.81 16.46
N SER A 79 19.39 -6.18 17.56
CA SER A 79 20.84 -6.42 17.56
C SER A 79 21.22 -7.50 16.56
N GLY A 80 22.18 -7.19 15.68
CA GLY A 80 22.61 -8.08 14.60
C GLY A 80 21.86 -7.93 13.28
N ASP A 81 20.83 -7.08 13.21
CA ASP A 81 20.15 -6.80 11.95
C ASP A 81 21.07 -6.06 10.97
N THR A 82 20.92 -6.41 9.71
CA THR A 82 21.52 -5.71 8.57
C THR A 82 20.43 -5.39 7.56
N LEU A 83 20.58 -4.31 6.77
CA LEU A 83 19.60 -4.00 5.72
C LEU A 83 19.44 -5.14 4.71
N TRP A 84 20.51 -5.88 4.43
CA TRP A 84 20.47 -7.06 3.57
C TRP A 84 19.62 -8.19 4.16
N GLY A 85 19.83 -8.50 5.45
CA GLY A 85 19.05 -9.52 6.15
C GLY A 85 17.57 -9.13 6.24
N ILE A 86 17.28 -7.86 6.57
CA ILE A 86 15.91 -7.34 6.61
C ILE A 86 15.27 -7.41 5.21
N ALA A 87 15.97 -6.95 4.17
CA ALA A 87 15.45 -7.00 2.80
C ALA A 87 15.12 -8.44 2.36
N ALA A 88 16.00 -9.40 2.65
CA ALA A 88 15.77 -10.82 2.35
C ALA A 88 14.56 -11.39 3.12
N ASN A 89 14.40 -11.04 4.39
CA ASN A 89 13.30 -11.52 5.23
C ASN A 89 11.92 -11.03 4.78
N TYR A 90 11.85 -9.86 4.16
CA TYR A 90 10.61 -9.23 3.71
C TYR A 90 10.39 -9.30 2.19
N ASP A 91 11.24 -10.03 1.47
CA ASP A 91 11.19 -10.13 0.00
C ASP A 91 11.14 -8.74 -0.68
N THR A 92 12.08 -7.89 -0.28
CA THR A 92 12.21 -6.52 -0.81
C THR A 92 13.68 -6.20 -1.12
N SER A 93 13.97 -4.98 -1.55
CA SER A 93 15.35 -4.55 -1.83
C SER A 93 15.88 -3.56 -0.79
N VAL A 94 17.20 -3.58 -0.57
CA VAL A 94 17.88 -2.57 0.25
C VAL A 94 17.62 -1.17 -0.29
N SER A 95 17.58 -1.00 -1.61
CA SER A 95 17.27 0.29 -2.24
C SER A 95 15.88 0.78 -1.88
N ALA A 96 14.85 -0.10 -1.89
CA ALA A 96 13.49 0.27 -1.49
C ALA A 96 13.43 0.68 -0.01
N ILE A 97 14.12 -0.06 0.88
CA ILE A 97 14.19 0.29 2.30
C ILE A 97 14.87 1.64 2.48
N MET A 98 15.99 1.89 1.81
CA MET A 98 16.73 3.16 1.90
C MET A 98 15.90 4.33 1.35
N THR A 99 15.16 4.13 0.25
CA THR A 99 14.26 5.15 -0.29
C THR A 99 13.18 5.53 0.70
N ALA A 100 12.57 4.55 1.36
CA ALA A 100 11.51 4.78 2.36
C ALA A 100 12.05 5.35 3.69
N ASN A 101 13.35 5.23 3.95
CA ASN A 101 13.99 5.67 5.20
C ASN A 101 15.23 6.55 4.91
N PRO A 102 15.07 7.74 4.34
CA PRO A 102 16.19 8.55 3.81
C PRO A 102 17.16 9.06 4.87
N THR A 103 16.77 9.06 6.14
CA THR A 103 17.62 9.51 7.26
C THR A 103 18.42 8.38 7.93
N VAL A 104 18.21 7.13 7.51
CA VAL A 104 18.87 5.97 8.11
C VAL A 104 20.27 5.80 7.55
N ASN A 105 21.25 5.64 8.43
CA ASN A 105 22.61 5.27 8.04
C ASN A 105 22.69 3.75 7.83
N PRO A 106 22.92 3.27 6.59
CA PRO A 106 22.95 1.83 6.29
C PRO A 106 24.12 1.08 6.97
N LEU A 107 25.19 1.80 7.35
CA LEU A 107 26.38 1.23 8.00
C LEU A 107 26.28 1.23 9.53
N ALA A 108 25.26 1.90 10.09
CA ALA A 108 25.12 2.05 11.54
C ALA A 108 23.62 2.01 11.92
N LEU A 109 23.00 0.83 11.83
CA LEU A 109 21.62 0.63 12.22
C LEU A 109 21.50 0.75 13.75
N ARG A 110 20.62 1.62 14.20
CA ARG A 110 20.38 1.84 15.63
C ARG A 110 19.30 0.86 16.13
N THR A 111 19.68 -0.05 17.00
CA THR A 111 18.75 -0.98 17.68
C THR A 111 17.62 -0.22 18.37
N GLY A 112 16.39 -0.72 18.25
CA GLY A 112 15.17 -0.11 18.76
C GLY A 112 14.57 0.97 17.85
N SER A 113 15.27 1.41 16.78
CA SER A 113 14.66 2.29 15.77
C SER A 113 13.74 1.50 14.84
N ILE A 114 12.75 2.20 14.28
CA ILE A 114 11.74 1.59 13.40
C ILE A 114 12.05 1.96 11.95
N LEU A 115 12.03 0.96 11.08
CA LEU A 115 12.14 1.10 9.62
C LEU A 115 10.79 0.84 8.97
N ALA A 116 10.42 1.67 8.00
CA ALA A 116 9.38 1.35 7.03
C ALA A 116 9.95 0.39 5.99
N ILE A 117 9.32 -0.75 5.82
CA ILE A 117 9.75 -1.81 4.88
C ILE A 117 8.73 -1.92 3.75
N PRO A 118 9.00 -1.34 2.56
CA PRO A 118 8.14 -1.51 1.39
C PRO A 118 8.15 -2.96 0.91
N PHE A 119 6.99 -3.48 0.53
CA PHE A 119 6.90 -4.75 -0.20
C PHE A 119 7.20 -4.55 -1.69
N SER A 120 7.58 -5.60 -2.40
CA SER A 120 7.99 -5.53 -3.82
C SER A 120 6.83 -5.39 -4.81
N PHE A 121 5.58 -5.68 -4.43
CA PHE A 121 4.43 -5.60 -5.33
C PHE A 121 3.96 -4.15 -5.60
N SER A 122 3.28 -3.94 -6.74
CA SER A 122 2.62 -2.67 -7.08
C SER A 122 1.44 -2.38 -6.13
N LEU A 123 1.34 -1.13 -5.68
CA LEU A 123 0.23 -0.68 -4.83
C LEU A 123 -1.08 -0.56 -5.58
N VAL A 124 -1.01 -0.08 -6.83
CA VAL A 124 -2.20 0.10 -7.65
C VAL A 124 -2.60 -1.24 -8.24
N ALA A 125 -3.72 -1.79 -7.75
CA ALA A 125 -4.27 -3.05 -8.24
C ALA A 125 -5.16 -2.81 -9.47
N GLU A 126 -5.14 -3.74 -10.44
CA GLU A 126 -5.83 -3.58 -11.71
C GLU A 126 -7.24 -4.18 -11.73
N ASP A 127 -7.50 -5.19 -10.92
CA ASP A 127 -8.69 -6.06 -10.99
C ASP A 127 -9.53 -6.07 -9.71
N VAL A 128 -9.66 -4.90 -9.07
CA VAL A 128 -10.52 -4.67 -7.92
C VAL A 128 -11.34 -3.40 -8.09
N ALA A 129 -12.49 -3.32 -7.45
CA ALA A 129 -13.28 -2.10 -7.40
C ALA A 129 -12.57 -1.05 -6.54
N TYR A 130 -12.46 0.18 -7.06
CA TYR A 130 -11.86 1.30 -6.32
C TYR A 130 -12.90 1.99 -5.46
N THR A 131 -12.57 2.21 -4.19
CA THR A 131 -13.31 3.06 -3.25
C THR A 131 -12.36 4.05 -2.60
N SER A 132 -12.91 5.05 -1.89
CA SER A 132 -12.09 5.97 -1.10
C SER A 132 -11.14 5.26 -0.11
N TYR A 133 -11.54 4.13 0.47
CA TYR A 133 -10.66 3.36 1.36
C TYR A 133 -9.41 2.85 0.65
N LEU A 134 -9.57 2.26 -0.54
CA LEU A 134 -8.42 1.76 -1.29
C LEU A 134 -7.52 2.91 -1.73
N ASN A 135 -8.09 4.03 -2.17
CA ASN A 135 -7.34 5.24 -2.49
C ASN A 135 -6.49 5.72 -1.31
N ASP A 136 -7.12 5.83 -0.12
CA ASP A 136 -6.43 6.31 1.07
C ASP A 136 -5.25 5.39 1.44
N TRP A 137 -5.42 4.07 1.36
CA TRP A 137 -4.34 3.11 1.62
C TRP A 137 -3.22 3.17 0.58
N ILE A 138 -3.56 3.35 -0.71
CA ILE A 138 -2.56 3.51 -1.77
C ILE A 138 -1.78 4.80 -1.56
N LEU A 139 -2.44 5.92 -1.28
CA LEU A 139 -1.79 7.21 -1.04
C LEU A 139 -0.85 7.14 0.17
N GLU A 140 -1.31 6.55 1.29
CA GLU A 140 -0.47 6.30 2.46
C GLU A 140 0.75 5.44 2.09
N GLY A 141 0.54 4.35 1.38
CA GLY A 141 1.62 3.47 0.94
C GLY A 141 2.62 4.17 0.02
N LEU A 142 2.15 4.99 -0.92
CA LEU A 142 3.00 5.76 -1.82
C LEU A 142 3.87 6.76 -1.06
N THR A 143 3.29 7.51 -0.11
CA THR A 143 4.04 8.51 0.68
C THR A 143 5.03 7.87 1.65
N VAL A 144 4.75 6.68 2.17
CA VAL A 144 5.71 5.93 2.98
C VAL A 144 6.84 5.35 2.14
N ARG A 145 6.52 4.77 0.96
CA ARG A 145 7.54 4.24 0.04
C ARG A 145 8.44 5.32 -0.55
N TYR A 146 7.87 6.50 -0.79
CA TYR A 146 8.51 7.62 -1.48
C TYR A 146 8.29 8.91 -0.69
N PRO A 147 9.09 9.17 0.38
CA PRO A 147 8.92 10.33 1.25
C PRO A 147 9.12 11.70 0.58
N PHE A 148 9.57 11.73 -0.67
CA PHE A 148 9.63 12.95 -1.48
C PHE A 148 8.27 13.32 -2.11
N LEU A 149 7.25 12.44 -2.02
CA LEU A 149 5.88 12.76 -2.37
C LEU A 149 5.20 13.50 -1.22
N VAL A 150 4.42 14.51 -1.54
CA VAL A 150 3.68 15.30 -0.55
C VAL A 150 2.19 15.06 -0.74
N GLN A 151 1.55 14.48 0.26
CA GLN A 151 0.09 14.35 0.30
C GLN A 151 -0.53 15.53 1.04
N GLY A 152 -1.64 16.02 0.53
CA GLY A 152 -2.46 17.03 1.17
C GLY A 152 -3.93 16.85 0.82
N ASN A 153 -4.74 17.86 1.13
CA ASN A 153 -6.19 17.87 0.96
C ASN A 153 -6.62 19.20 0.35
N ILE A 154 -7.41 19.15 -0.72
CA ILE A 154 -7.95 20.37 -1.38
C ILE A 154 -9.33 20.76 -0.87
N GLY A 155 -9.95 19.96 0.01
CA GLY A 155 -11.27 20.23 0.55
C GLY A 155 -12.05 18.97 0.86
N LYS A 156 -13.37 19.10 1.02
CA LYS A 156 -14.27 17.98 1.35
C LYS A 156 -15.36 17.84 0.29
N SER A 157 -15.69 16.60 0.00
CA SER A 157 -16.85 16.25 -0.82
C SER A 157 -18.17 16.62 -0.13
N ALA A 158 -19.29 16.59 -0.86
CA ALA A 158 -20.62 16.77 -0.29
C ALA A 158 -20.95 15.77 0.84
N MET A 159 -20.29 14.60 0.85
CA MET A 159 -20.41 13.60 1.91
C MET A 159 -19.43 13.79 3.08
N GLY A 160 -18.73 14.92 3.14
CA GLY A 160 -17.75 15.25 4.17
C GLY A 160 -16.42 14.50 4.09
N LYS A 161 -16.19 13.68 3.05
CA LYS A 161 -14.92 12.99 2.83
C LYS A 161 -13.88 13.94 2.27
N GLU A 162 -12.65 13.82 2.70
CA GLU A 162 -11.53 14.57 2.18
C GLU A 162 -11.26 14.24 0.71
N ILE A 163 -10.84 15.25 -0.05
CA ILE A 163 -10.41 15.12 -1.44
C ILE A 163 -8.89 15.26 -1.44
N PRO A 164 -8.18 14.14 -1.43
CA PRO A 164 -6.72 14.16 -1.33
C PRO A 164 -6.08 14.58 -2.64
N TYR A 165 -4.89 15.19 -2.53
CA TYR A 165 -3.97 15.36 -3.64
C TYR A 165 -2.61 14.77 -3.32
N LEU A 166 -1.85 14.45 -4.37
CA LEU A 166 -0.46 14.03 -4.29
C LEU A 166 0.38 14.99 -5.13
N ARG A 167 1.39 15.63 -4.52
CA ARG A 167 2.33 16.49 -5.23
C ARG A 167 3.65 15.76 -5.44
N ILE A 168 4.15 15.82 -6.68
CA ILE A 168 5.41 15.25 -7.09
C ILE A 168 6.30 16.37 -7.62
N GLY A 169 7.45 16.58 -6.96
CA GLY A 169 8.42 17.58 -7.37
C GLY A 169 8.33 18.92 -6.66
N THR A 170 9.29 19.78 -6.96
CA THR A 170 9.50 21.10 -6.33
C THR A 170 9.72 22.22 -7.35
N GLY A 171 9.40 21.97 -8.64
CA GLY A 171 9.56 22.94 -9.71
C GLY A 171 8.58 24.11 -9.60
N GLU A 172 8.90 25.24 -10.23
CA GLU A 172 8.06 26.45 -10.24
C GLU A 172 6.83 26.31 -11.16
N ARG A 173 6.91 25.43 -12.16
CA ARG A 173 5.77 25.16 -13.05
C ARG A 173 4.99 23.96 -12.50
N GLU A 174 3.71 24.19 -12.26
CA GLU A 174 2.81 23.16 -11.76
C GLU A 174 1.86 22.70 -12.88
N VAL A 175 1.64 21.40 -12.95
CA VAL A 175 0.65 20.75 -13.80
C VAL A 175 -0.31 20.01 -12.90
N PHE A 176 -1.60 20.27 -13.05
CA PHE A 176 -2.64 19.62 -12.27
C PHE A 176 -3.38 18.58 -13.10
N TYR A 177 -3.42 17.35 -12.58
CA TYR A 177 -4.24 16.27 -13.11
C TYR A 177 -5.33 15.90 -12.12
N SER A 178 -6.56 15.74 -12.57
CA SER A 178 -7.66 15.28 -11.73
C SER A 178 -8.28 14.00 -12.30
N GLY A 179 -8.67 13.09 -11.42
CA GLY A 179 -9.39 11.86 -11.77
C GLY A 179 -10.79 11.85 -11.16
N ALA A 180 -11.72 11.09 -11.76
CA ALA A 180 -13.09 10.92 -11.32
C ALA A 180 -13.84 12.25 -11.11
N TYR A 181 -13.56 13.24 -11.98
CA TYR A 181 -14.27 14.54 -11.94
C TYR A 181 -15.78 14.33 -12.09
N HIS A 182 -16.18 13.43 -12.99
CA HIS A 182 -17.55 12.91 -13.02
C HIS A 182 -17.55 11.49 -12.40
N ALA A 183 -18.56 11.20 -11.61
CA ALA A 183 -18.62 9.98 -10.80
C ALA A 183 -18.55 8.65 -11.58
N ASN A 184 -18.93 8.66 -12.87
CA ASN A 184 -18.86 7.51 -13.75
C ASN A 184 -17.46 7.26 -14.39
N GLU A 185 -16.52 8.19 -14.19
CA GLU A 185 -15.14 8.11 -14.71
C GLU A 185 -14.15 7.56 -13.67
N TRP A 186 -14.61 6.69 -12.79
CA TRP A 186 -13.83 6.16 -11.67
C TRP A 186 -12.48 5.56 -12.08
N ILE A 187 -12.38 5.03 -13.31
CA ILE A 187 -11.16 4.43 -13.84
C ILE A 187 -10.00 5.43 -13.95
N THR A 188 -10.28 6.72 -14.07
CA THR A 188 -9.24 7.75 -14.15
C THR A 188 -8.44 7.88 -12.86
N THR A 189 -9.04 7.56 -11.69
CA THR A 189 -8.35 7.56 -10.41
C THR A 189 -7.23 6.52 -10.34
N PRO A 190 -7.46 5.20 -10.57
CA PRO A 190 -6.36 4.24 -10.58
C PRO A 190 -5.32 4.53 -11.67
N VAL A 191 -5.68 5.11 -12.80
CA VAL A 191 -4.73 5.53 -13.84
C VAL A 191 -3.78 6.60 -13.31
N LEU A 192 -4.28 7.62 -12.63
CA LEU A 192 -3.44 8.67 -12.02
C LEU A 192 -2.58 8.13 -10.88
N LEU A 193 -3.13 7.25 -10.04
CA LEU A 193 -2.36 6.61 -8.97
C LEU A 193 -1.24 5.73 -9.55
N LYS A 194 -1.51 4.99 -10.61
CA LYS A 194 -0.51 4.17 -11.29
C LYS A 194 0.59 5.01 -11.92
N PHE A 195 0.21 6.11 -12.60
CA PHE A 195 1.17 7.08 -13.10
C PHE A 195 2.07 7.62 -11.97
N ALA A 196 1.49 8.01 -10.83
CA ALA A 196 2.24 8.52 -9.69
C ALA A 196 3.19 7.45 -9.11
N GLU A 197 2.74 6.20 -8.99
CA GLU A 197 3.56 5.07 -8.52
C GLU A 197 4.76 4.82 -9.44
N GLU A 198 4.54 4.74 -10.75
CA GLU A 198 5.60 4.47 -11.73
C GLU A 198 6.58 5.62 -11.83
N TYR A 199 6.08 6.86 -11.79
CA TYR A 199 6.93 8.05 -11.80
C TYR A 199 7.82 8.12 -10.57
N ALA A 200 7.25 7.92 -9.37
CA ALA A 200 8.01 7.90 -8.12
C ALA A 200 9.04 6.76 -8.09
N HIS A 201 8.68 5.58 -8.59
CA HIS A 201 9.61 4.45 -8.71
C HIS A 201 10.75 4.76 -9.67
N ALA A 202 10.47 5.34 -10.84
CA ALA A 202 11.49 5.71 -11.83
C ALA A 202 12.45 6.79 -11.29
N PHE A 203 11.94 7.76 -10.53
CA PHE A 203 12.75 8.78 -9.87
C PHE A 203 13.66 8.15 -8.79
N ALA A 204 13.10 7.34 -7.89
CA ALA A 204 13.87 6.64 -6.85
C ALA A 204 14.97 5.75 -7.44
N ALA A 205 14.76 5.18 -8.64
CA ALA A 205 15.73 4.39 -9.37
C ALA A 205 16.75 5.23 -10.17
N GLY A 206 16.71 6.56 -10.08
CA GLY A 206 17.60 7.46 -10.82
C GLY A 206 17.32 7.52 -12.34
N ARG A 207 16.20 6.98 -12.80
CA ARG A 207 15.82 6.94 -14.23
C ARG A 207 15.06 8.18 -14.69
N MET A 208 14.58 8.99 -13.77
CA MET A 208 13.87 10.25 -14.03
C MET A 208 14.33 11.34 -13.07
N GLN A 209 14.20 12.60 -13.49
CA GLN A 209 14.41 13.77 -12.64
C GLN A 209 13.06 14.38 -12.27
N ILE A 210 12.85 14.66 -10.98
CA ILE A 210 11.69 15.39 -10.49
C ILE A 210 12.04 16.88 -10.39
N GLY A 211 11.19 17.73 -10.95
CA GLY A 211 11.25 19.20 -10.78
C GLY A 211 12.13 19.97 -11.75
N ARG A 212 12.57 19.36 -12.86
CA ARG A 212 13.04 20.09 -14.03
C ARG A 212 12.02 19.92 -15.16
N ALA A 213 11.17 20.91 -15.34
CA ALA A 213 10.43 21.06 -16.58
C ALA A 213 11.47 21.36 -17.66
N HIS A 214 11.79 20.39 -18.50
CA HIS A 214 12.47 20.69 -19.75
C HIS A 214 11.44 21.29 -20.70
N VAL A 215 11.67 22.51 -21.05
CA VAL A 215 11.02 23.17 -22.18
C VAL A 215 11.51 22.54 -23.45
#